data_41dc7f3ff0329338b7394f0f0287e638
#
_entry.id   41dc7f3ff0329338b7394f0f0287e638
#
_cell.length_a   1.000
_cell.length_b   1.000
_cell.length_c   1.000
_cell.angle_alpha   90.00
_cell.angle_beta   90.00
_cell.angle_gamma   90.00
#
_symmetry.space_group_name_H-M   'P 1'
#
loop_
_entity.id
_entity.type
_entity.pdbx_description
1 polymer ?
#
loop_
_entity_poly.entity_id
_entity_poly.type
_entity_poly.pdbx_seq_one_letter_code
_entity_poly.pdbx_strand_id
1 'polypeptide(L)'
;MQKHLKGLWFILQKNTDCKSFLLLDVAGSIAKAAANVACPFDCERLMRFALHGELSKSDKIFESAIGEVCSFIDEGQKSSEDVLREKVDAIINQRYTDPTLSLTVISSILGMNSNYISGTYKKKTQMSIVDRIRHRRVEEAIKLMKNRNETIEHISEMSGFGSISAFNRVFKKFTGMSAGKYRETKL
;
A
#
# COMPACT_ATOMS: atom_id res chain seq x y z
N MET A 1 -17.60 9.48 12.88
CA MET A 1 -17.23 10.90 12.81
C MET A 1 -18.35 11.80 12.27
N GLN A 2 -19.00 11.49 11.15
CA GLN A 2 -20.10 12.29 10.57
C GLN A 2 -21.34 12.52 11.48
N LYS A 3 -21.72 11.56 12.36
CA LYS A 3 -22.88 11.70 13.26
C LYS A 3 -22.66 12.73 14.38
N HIS A 4 -21.45 12.88 14.89
CA HIS A 4 -21.13 13.85 15.93
C HIS A 4 -21.07 15.28 15.40
N LEU A 5 -20.60 15.47 14.17
CA LEU A 5 -20.59 16.77 13.50
C LEU A 5 -22.00 17.31 13.24
N LYS A 6 -22.96 16.44 12.87
CA LYS A 6 -24.36 16.84 12.69
C LYS A 6 -25.05 17.26 13.99
N GLY A 7 -24.72 16.64 15.13
CA GLY A 7 -25.26 17.01 16.43
C GLY A 7 -24.75 18.35 16.94
N LEU A 8 -23.46 18.61 16.80
CA LEU A 8 -22.85 19.92 17.09
C LEU A 8 -23.44 21.02 16.21
N TRP A 9 -23.63 20.75 14.94
CA TRP A 9 -24.23 21.67 13.96
C TRP A 9 -25.64 22.10 14.35
N PHE A 10 -26.50 21.22 14.85
CA PHE A 10 -27.86 21.53 15.28
C PHE A 10 -27.91 22.46 16.51
N ILE A 11 -26.95 22.29 17.45
CA ILE A 11 -26.82 23.18 18.63
C ILE A 11 -26.36 24.59 18.21
N LEU A 12 -25.55 24.71 17.16
CA LEU A 12 -24.97 25.92 16.63
C LEU A 12 -25.98 26.81 15.87
N GLN A 13 -27.01 26.24 15.27
CA GLN A 13 -28.05 27.00 14.59
C GLN A 13 -28.83 27.91 15.51
N LYS A 14 -28.83 27.70 16.82
CA LYS A 14 -29.63 28.45 17.78
C LYS A 14 -28.96 29.69 18.38
N ASN A 15 -27.65 29.91 18.23
CA ASN A 15 -26.92 30.98 18.90
C ASN A 15 -26.01 31.77 17.93
N THR A 16 -26.43 32.99 17.54
CA THR A 16 -25.82 33.76 16.44
C THR A 16 -24.40 34.25 16.75
N ASP A 17 -24.10 34.58 18.01
CA ASP A 17 -22.80 35.15 18.40
C ASP A 17 -21.67 34.12 18.55
N CYS A 18 -22.02 32.87 18.82
CA CYS A 18 -21.02 31.79 18.91
C CYS A 18 -20.66 31.17 17.54
N LYS A 19 -21.40 31.47 16.48
CA LYS A 19 -21.28 30.83 15.18
C LYS A 19 -19.97 31.13 14.46
N SER A 20 -19.54 32.39 14.46
CA SER A 20 -18.30 32.82 13.81
C SER A 20 -17.06 32.19 14.47
N PHE A 21 -17.04 32.09 15.81
CA PHE A 21 -15.96 31.45 16.52
C PHE A 21 -15.84 29.97 16.20
N LEU A 22 -16.96 29.28 16.07
CA LEU A 22 -16.97 27.85 15.75
C LEU A 22 -16.62 27.56 14.29
N LEU A 23 -17.05 28.41 13.36
CA LEU A 23 -16.60 28.33 11.97
C LEU A 23 -15.09 28.52 11.85
N LEU A 24 -14.51 29.45 12.63
CA LEU A 24 -13.07 29.65 12.71
C LEU A 24 -12.35 28.46 13.31
N ASP A 25 -12.89 27.81 14.35
CA ASP A 25 -12.29 26.65 14.98
C ASP A 25 -12.30 25.45 14.03
N VAL A 26 -13.41 25.22 13.32
CA VAL A 26 -13.50 24.19 12.28
C VAL A 26 -12.53 24.48 11.12
N ALA A 27 -12.50 25.73 10.63
CA ALA A 27 -11.57 26.14 9.57
C ALA A 27 -10.10 25.94 9.99
N GLY A 28 -9.77 26.35 11.22
CA GLY A 28 -8.44 26.14 11.81
C GLY A 28 -8.06 24.68 11.94
N SER A 29 -9.01 23.82 12.30
CA SER A 29 -8.79 22.37 12.39
C SER A 29 -8.52 21.74 11.02
N ILE A 30 -9.26 22.14 9.98
CA ILE A 30 -9.03 21.70 8.59
C ILE A 30 -7.68 22.21 8.09
N ALA A 31 -7.35 23.49 8.31
CA ALA A 31 -6.07 24.07 7.92
C ALA A 31 -4.88 23.34 8.59
N LYS A 32 -5.00 23.04 9.88
CA LYS A 32 -4.00 22.26 10.63
C LYS A 32 -3.86 20.84 10.09
N ALA A 33 -4.96 20.17 9.75
CA ALA A 33 -4.93 18.86 9.13
C ALA A 33 -4.23 18.88 7.77
N ALA A 34 -4.54 19.87 6.91
CA ALA A 34 -3.90 20.08 5.62
C ALA A 34 -2.39 20.33 5.76
N ALA A 35 -1.98 21.18 6.70
CA ALA A 35 -0.58 21.48 6.98
C ALA A 35 0.20 20.25 7.45
N ASN A 36 -0.39 19.40 8.30
CA ASN A 36 0.25 18.18 8.81
C ASN A 36 0.59 17.18 7.71
N VAL A 37 -0.15 17.19 6.60
CA VAL A 37 0.07 16.30 5.45
C VAL A 37 0.71 17.02 4.25
N ALA A 38 1.13 18.27 4.42
CA ALA A 38 1.66 19.14 3.37
C ALA A 38 0.73 19.26 2.14
N CYS A 39 -0.58 19.24 2.36
CA CYS A 39 -1.58 19.43 1.31
C CYS A 39 -1.55 20.89 0.83
N PRO A 40 -1.46 21.17 -0.48
CA PRO A 40 -1.49 22.53 -1.04
C PRO A 40 -2.93 23.11 -1.02
N PHE A 41 -3.54 23.12 0.15
CA PHE A 41 -4.90 23.57 0.36
C PHE A 41 -4.96 25.08 0.61
N ASP A 42 -5.91 25.78 -0.02
CA ASP A 42 -6.11 27.21 0.18
C ASP A 42 -6.77 27.53 1.53
N CYS A 43 -5.93 27.50 2.57
CA CYS A 43 -6.36 27.81 3.94
C CYS A 43 -6.85 29.27 4.08
N GLU A 44 -6.31 30.22 3.31
CA GLU A 44 -6.69 31.62 3.38
C GLU A 44 -8.15 31.85 2.93
N ARG A 45 -8.52 31.20 1.83
CA ARG A 45 -9.91 31.22 1.33
C ARG A 45 -10.89 30.68 2.37
N LEU A 46 -10.54 29.55 3.02
CA LEU A 46 -11.39 28.94 4.05
C LEU A 46 -11.51 29.83 5.28
N MET A 47 -10.41 30.42 5.76
CA MET A 47 -10.41 31.32 6.91
C MET A 47 -11.18 32.61 6.62
N ARG A 48 -11.03 33.20 5.43
CA ARG A 48 -11.77 34.38 5.00
C ARG A 48 -13.28 34.11 4.97
N PHE A 49 -13.67 32.94 4.51
CA PHE A 49 -15.06 32.50 4.54
C PHE A 49 -15.58 32.33 5.96
N ALA A 50 -14.81 31.75 6.88
CA ALA A 50 -15.18 31.59 8.29
C ALA A 50 -15.39 32.92 9.00
N LEU A 51 -14.65 33.97 8.60
CA LEU A 51 -14.79 35.32 9.16
C LEU A 51 -15.98 36.10 8.62
N HIS A 52 -16.28 35.99 7.32
CA HIS A 52 -17.20 36.92 6.63
C HIS A 52 -18.28 36.21 5.80
N GLY A 53 -18.30 34.87 5.78
CA GLY A 53 -19.21 34.11 4.94
C GLY A 53 -20.66 34.03 5.46
N GLU A 54 -21.59 33.79 4.55
CA GLU A 54 -22.97 33.48 4.87
C GLU A 54 -23.14 32.08 5.42
N LEU A 55 -23.76 31.91 6.56
CA LEU A 55 -24.01 30.62 7.21
C LEU A 55 -24.75 29.59 6.34
N SER A 56 -25.63 30.08 5.46
CA SER A 56 -26.42 29.25 4.56
C SER A 56 -25.56 28.47 3.53
N LYS A 57 -24.32 28.91 3.30
CA LYS A 57 -23.39 28.31 2.35
C LYS A 57 -22.25 27.53 3.03
N SER A 58 -22.20 27.58 4.38
CA SER A 58 -21.07 27.02 5.15
C SER A 58 -20.91 25.51 4.97
N ASP A 59 -22.00 24.75 4.93
CA ASP A 59 -21.96 23.29 4.83
C ASP A 59 -21.21 22.82 3.59
N LYS A 60 -21.55 23.36 2.42
CA LYS A 60 -20.94 22.98 1.14
C LYS A 60 -19.45 23.35 1.07
N ILE A 61 -19.08 24.49 1.65
CA ILE A 61 -17.68 24.94 1.63
C ILE A 61 -16.81 24.08 2.55
N PHE A 62 -17.29 23.77 3.74
CA PHE A 62 -16.56 22.88 4.65
C PHE A 62 -16.54 21.45 4.17
N GLU A 63 -17.63 20.92 3.59
CA GLU A 63 -17.65 19.60 2.95
C GLU A 63 -16.65 19.51 1.79
N SER A 64 -16.58 20.57 0.95
CA SER A 64 -15.59 20.62 -0.15
C SER A 64 -14.18 20.66 0.37
N ALA A 65 -13.88 21.49 1.37
CA ALA A 65 -12.56 21.60 1.98
C ALA A 65 -12.09 20.28 2.63
N ILE A 66 -12.98 19.62 3.37
CA ILE A 66 -12.71 18.31 3.95
C ILE A 66 -12.48 17.28 2.85
N GLY A 67 -13.29 17.30 1.79
CA GLY A 67 -13.16 16.42 0.63
C GLY A 67 -11.81 16.57 -0.07
N GLU A 68 -11.33 17.79 -0.29
CA GLU A 68 -10.03 18.07 -0.90
C GLU A 68 -8.88 17.53 -0.05
N VAL A 69 -8.88 17.78 1.26
CA VAL A 69 -7.83 17.27 2.17
C VAL A 69 -7.87 15.74 2.25
N CYS A 70 -9.06 15.13 2.35
CA CYS A 70 -9.19 13.67 2.36
C CYS A 70 -8.72 13.04 1.06
N SER A 71 -9.06 13.61 -0.11
CA SER A 71 -8.60 13.12 -1.41
C SER A 71 -7.09 13.19 -1.54
N PHE A 72 -6.47 14.27 -1.06
CA PHE A 72 -5.01 14.41 -1.05
C PHE A 72 -4.32 13.38 -0.16
N ILE A 73 -4.89 13.09 1.02
CA ILE A 73 -4.41 12.04 1.92
C ILE A 73 -4.53 10.66 1.25
N ASP A 74 -5.66 10.37 0.62
CA ASP A 74 -5.91 9.11 -0.08
C ASP A 74 -4.96 8.91 -1.26
N GLU A 75 -4.68 9.96 -2.05
CA GLU A 75 -3.72 9.92 -3.16
C GLU A 75 -2.29 9.74 -2.65
N GLY A 76 -1.91 10.42 -1.55
CA GLY A 76 -0.63 10.25 -0.89
C GLY A 76 -0.44 8.82 -0.34
N GLN A 77 -1.47 8.21 0.23
CA GLN A 77 -1.45 6.83 0.68
C GLN A 77 -1.32 5.84 -0.49
N LYS A 78 -2.03 6.06 -1.60
CA LYS A 78 -1.89 5.24 -2.81
C LYS A 78 -0.46 5.29 -3.34
N SER A 79 0.13 6.48 -3.43
CA SER A 79 1.54 6.64 -3.81
C SER A 79 2.50 5.95 -2.84
N SER A 80 2.26 6.04 -1.53
CA SER A 80 3.06 5.35 -0.50
C SER A 80 2.96 3.83 -0.59
N GLU A 81 1.75 3.29 -0.83
CA GLU A 81 1.53 1.85 -1.02
C GLU A 81 2.23 1.34 -2.29
N ASP A 82 2.24 2.12 -3.39
CA ASP A 82 2.93 1.74 -4.62
C ASP A 82 4.46 1.77 -4.46
N VAL A 83 4.99 2.78 -3.78
CA VAL A 83 6.42 2.86 -3.44
C VAL A 83 6.83 1.67 -2.55
N LEU A 84 6.01 1.29 -1.57
CA LEU A 84 6.28 0.12 -0.74
C LEU A 84 6.32 -1.17 -1.58
N ARG A 85 5.34 -1.36 -2.48
CA ARG A 85 5.29 -2.50 -3.39
C ARG A 85 6.57 -2.59 -4.24
N GLU A 86 6.99 -1.48 -4.82
CA GLU A 86 8.20 -1.42 -5.64
C GLU A 86 9.47 -1.75 -4.85
N LYS A 87 9.60 -1.23 -3.62
CA LYS A 87 10.72 -1.56 -2.73
C LYS A 87 10.76 -3.05 -2.38
N VAL A 88 9.60 -3.66 -2.07
CA VAL A 88 9.50 -5.09 -1.78
C VAL A 88 9.88 -5.92 -3.01
N ASP A 89 9.34 -5.60 -4.20
CA ASP A 89 9.65 -6.29 -5.45
C ASP A 89 11.14 -6.15 -5.81
N ALA A 90 11.77 -5.00 -5.59
CA ALA A 90 13.19 -4.78 -5.80
C ALA A 90 14.04 -5.69 -4.90
N ILE A 91 13.73 -5.77 -3.61
CA ILE A 91 14.44 -6.67 -2.67
C ILE A 91 14.28 -8.14 -3.11
N ILE A 92 13.08 -8.55 -3.48
CA ILE A 92 12.83 -9.92 -3.95
C ILE A 92 13.66 -10.20 -5.20
N ASN A 93 13.66 -9.32 -6.20
CA ASN A 93 14.39 -9.50 -7.44
C ASN A 93 15.92 -9.53 -7.23
N GLN A 94 16.42 -8.81 -6.24
CA GLN A 94 17.84 -8.79 -5.91
C GLN A 94 18.29 -10.01 -5.12
N ARG A 95 17.42 -10.57 -4.26
CA ARG A 95 17.81 -11.58 -3.25
C ARG A 95 17.02 -12.88 -3.32
N TYR A 96 16.25 -13.16 -4.39
CA TYR A 96 15.45 -14.40 -4.50
C TYR A 96 16.27 -15.68 -4.39
N THR A 97 17.54 -15.65 -4.77
CA THR A 97 18.46 -16.81 -4.67
C THR A 97 18.88 -17.12 -3.23
N ASP A 98 18.75 -16.18 -2.29
CA ASP A 98 19.02 -16.40 -0.88
C ASP A 98 17.89 -17.24 -0.25
N PRO A 99 18.16 -18.52 0.17
CA PRO A 99 17.12 -19.38 0.74
C PRO A 99 16.49 -18.82 2.02
N THR A 100 17.18 -17.93 2.73
CA THR A 100 16.72 -17.31 3.99
C THR A 100 15.78 -16.13 3.76
N LEU A 101 15.64 -15.66 2.51
CA LEU A 101 14.76 -14.53 2.20
C LEU A 101 13.31 -14.82 2.63
N SER A 102 12.80 -13.97 3.50
CA SER A 102 11.48 -14.11 4.12
C SER A 102 10.87 -12.72 4.35
N LEU A 103 9.58 -12.68 4.73
CA LEU A 103 8.93 -11.45 5.14
C LEU A 103 9.67 -10.76 6.29
N THR A 104 10.20 -11.52 7.26
CA THR A 104 10.97 -10.98 8.39
C THR A 104 12.25 -10.28 7.91
N VAL A 105 12.98 -10.88 6.97
CA VAL A 105 14.19 -10.27 6.40
C VAL A 105 13.83 -8.99 5.63
N ILE A 106 12.78 -9.02 4.82
CA ILE A 106 12.30 -7.83 4.08
C ILE A 106 11.89 -6.72 5.04
N SER A 107 11.16 -7.04 6.12
CA SER A 107 10.76 -6.07 7.13
C SER A 107 11.95 -5.43 7.82
N SER A 108 12.97 -6.24 8.15
CA SER A 108 14.21 -5.75 8.76
C SER A 108 14.96 -4.79 7.83
N ILE A 109 15.06 -5.13 6.53
CA ILE A 109 15.72 -4.26 5.52
C ILE A 109 14.97 -2.93 5.38
N LEU A 110 13.63 -2.97 5.37
CA LEU A 110 12.82 -1.76 5.20
C LEU A 110 12.64 -0.96 6.50
N GLY A 111 13.01 -1.51 7.67
CA GLY A 111 12.77 -0.88 8.97
C GLY A 111 11.28 -0.73 9.30
N MET A 112 10.42 -1.60 8.76
CA MET A 112 8.97 -1.47 8.85
C MET A 112 8.32 -2.69 9.48
N ASN A 113 7.12 -2.52 10.06
CA ASN A 113 6.38 -3.62 10.66
C ASN A 113 5.94 -4.66 9.62
N SER A 114 6.18 -5.95 9.89
CA SER A 114 5.88 -7.07 9.00
C SER A 114 4.40 -7.19 8.63
N ASN A 115 3.49 -6.92 9.59
CA ASN A 115 2.05 -6.99 9.35
C ASN A 115 1.60 -5.88 8.39
N TYR A 116 2.15 -4.67 8.55
CA TYR A 116 1.89 -3.55 7.65
C TYR A 116 2.35 -3.86 6.23
N ILE A 117 3.61 -4.30 6.06
CA ILE A 117 4.17 -4.66 4.75
C ILE A 117 3.34 -5.77 4.09
N SER A 118 3.05 -6.85 4.83
CA SER A 118 2.29 -8.00 4.31
C SER A 118 0.87 -7.61 3.90
N GLY A 119 0.17 -6.84 4.73
CA GLY A 119 -1.20 -6.39 4.46
C GLY A 119 -1.27 -5.47 3.24
N THR A 120 -0.41 -4.44 3.20
CA THR A 120 -0.34 -3.47 2.10
C THR A 120 0.05 -4.14 0.78
N TYR A 121 1.08 -4.99 0.80
CA TYR A 121 1.52 -5.72 -0.39
C TYR A 121 0.44 -6.64 -0.94
N LYS A 122 -0.23 -7.42 -0.06
CA LYS A 122 -1.31 -8.32 -0.46
C LYS A 122 -2.53 -7.56 -1.01
N LYS A 123 -2.88 -6.43 -0.41
CA LYS A 123 -3.96 -5.55 -0.88
C LYS A 123 -3.69 -5.06 -2.32
N LYS A 124 -2.45 -4.65 -2.61
CA LYS A 124 -2.05 -4.13 -3.92
C LYS A 124 -1.87 -5.19 -5.00
N THR A 125 -1.27 -6.33 -4.65
CA THR A 125 -0.86 -7.35 -5.64
C THR A 125 -1.76 -8.58 -5.68
N GLN A 126 -2.69 -8.71 -4.74
CA GLN A 126 -3.52 -9.89 -4.50
C GLN A 126 -2.68 -11.17 -4.20
N MET A 127 -1.39 -11.02 -3.93
CA MET A 127 -0.45 -12.10 -3.70
C MET A 127 0.30 -11.89 -2.37
N SER A 128 0.57 -12.97 -1.62
CA SER A 128 1.44 -12.87 -0.45
C SER A 128 2.90 -12.66 -0.86
N ILE A 129 3.69 -11.99 -0.02
CA ILE A 129 5.14 -11.81 -0.24
C ILE A 129 5.85 -13.17 -0.37
N VAL A 130 5.44 -14.15 0.44
CA VAL A 130 6.01 -15.51 0.40
C VAL A 130 5.71 -16.19 -0.95
N ASP A 131 4.49 -16.05 -1.47
CA ASP A 131 4.14 -16.60 -2.78
C ASP A 131 4.85 -15.81 -3.90
N ARG A 132 5.06 -14.51 -3.76
CA ARG A 132 5.84 -13.71 -4.72
C ARG A 132 7.31 -14.15 -4.80
N ILE A 133 7.96 -14.39 -3.65
CA ILE A 133 9.32 -14.96 -3.62
C ILE A 133 9.35 -16.31 -4.33
N ARG A 134 8.41 -17.21 -4.01
CA ARG A 134 8.30 -18.52 -4.64
C ARG A 134 8.08 -18.44 -6.15
N HIS A 135 7.19 -17.54 -6.58
CA HIS A 135 6.93 -17.31 -8.00
C HIS A 135 8.17 -16.84 -8.74
N ARG A 136 8.90 -15.86 -8.17
CA ARG A 136 10.15 -15.37 -8.77
C ARG A 136 11.22 -16.48 -8.91
N ARG A 137 11.32 -17.36 -7.90
CA ARG A 137 12.21 -18.54 -7.96
C ARG A 137 11.81 -19.52 -9.04
N VAL A 138 10.50 -19.78 -9.22
CA VAL A 138 10.00 -20.67 -10.29
C VAL A 138 10.25 -20.06 -11.67
N GLU A 139 10.06 -18.76 -11.85
CA GLU A 139 10.39 -18.05 -13.10
C GLU A 139 11.88 -18.26 -13.47
N GLU A 140 12.77 -18.14 -12.49
CA GLU A 140 14.20 -18.35 -12.70
C GLU A 140 14.52 -19.80 -13.02
N ALA A 141 13.93 -20.75 -12.29
CA ALA A 141 14.09 -22.17 -12.58
C ALA A 141 13.67 -22.51 -14.02
N ILE A 142 12.57 -21.96 -14.52
CA ILE A 142 12.13 -22.16 -15.90
C ILE A 142 13.15 -21.61 -16.90
N LYS A 143 13.80 -20.47 -16.60
CA LYS A 143 14.86 -19.93 -17.47
C LYS A 143 16.08 -20.84 -17.48
N LEU A 144 16.51 -21.32 -16.30
CA LEU A 144 17.65 -22.22 -16.18
C LEU A 144 17.40 -23.57 -16.86
N MET A 145 16.16 -24.05 -16.88
CA MET A 145 15.78 -25.31 -17.55
C MET A 145 16.00 -25.31 -19.06
N LYS A 146 16.10 -24.12 -19.70
CA LYS A 146 16.42 -24.03 -21.13
C LYS A 146 17.81 -24.60 -21.43
N ASN A 147 18.72 -24.56 -20.48
CA ASN A 147 19.99 -25.30 -20.56
C ASN A 147 19.76 -26.78 -20.18
N ARG A 148 19.69 -27.66 -21.18
CA ARG A 148 19.42 -29.10 -21.00
C ARG A 148 20.50 -29.85 -20.24
N ASN A 149 21.70 -29.28 -20.12
CA ASN A 149 22.80 -29.88 -19.41
C ASN A 149 22.72 -29.79 -17.88
N GLU A 150 21.84 -28.92 -17.39
CA GLU A 150 21.65 -28.69 -15.95
C GLU A 150 20.71 -29.74 -15.34
N THR A 151 21.06 -30.29 -14.17
CA THR A 151 20.18 -31.19 -13.42
C THR A 151 19.06 -30.41 -12.72
N ILE A 152 17.93 -31.04 -12.44
CA ILE A 152 16.83 -30.43 -11.71
C ILE A 152 17.24 -30.00 -10.29
N GLU A 153 18.10 -30.81 -9.66
CA GLU A 153 18.69 -30.52 -8.36
C GLU A 153 19.49 -29.22 -8.39
N HIS A 154 20.40 -29.08 -9.34
CA HIS A 154 21.23 -27.88 -9.49
C HIS A 154 20.39 -26.65 -9.81
N ILE A 155 19.37 -26.76 -10.67
CA ILE A 155 18.43 -25.70 -10.96
C ILE A 155 17.65 -25.27 -9.71
N SER A 156 17.25 -26.23 -8.86
CA SER A 156 16.59 -25.95 -7.59
C SER A 156 17.46 -25.08 -6.69
N GLU A 157 18.74 -25.41 -6.54
CA GLU A 157 19.71 -24.65 -5.74
C GLU A 157 19.94 -23.25 -6.33
N MET A 158 20.24 -23.17 -7.62
CA MET A 158 20.51 -21.90 -8.32
C MET A 158 19.32 -20.92 -8.30
N SER A 159 18.10 -21.47 -8.25
CA SER A 159 16.88 -20.64 -8.11
C SER A 159 16.51 -20.29 -6.67
N GLY A 160 17.34 -20.68 -5.68
CA GLY A 160 17.21 -20.25 -4.29
C GLY A 160 16.27 -21.10 -3.44
N PHE A 161 15.96 -22.34 -3.84
CA PHE A 161 15.22 -23.26 -2.99
C PHE A 161 16.14 -23.97 -2.02
N GLY A 162 15.76 -24.01 -0.74
CA GLY A 162 16.55 -24.69 0.30
C GLY A 162 16.49 -26.23 0.25
N SER A 163 15.60 -26.83 -0.57
CA SER A 163 15.53 -28.26 -0.80
C SER A 163 14.77 -28.59 -2.08
N ILE A 164 15.13 -29.71 -2.69
CA ILE A 164 14.47 -30.25 -3.89
C ILE A 164 12.99 -30.60 -3.64
N SER A 165 12.63 -31.04 -2.43
CA SER A 165 11.25 -31.32 -2.05
C SER A 165 10.40 -30.03 -2.04
N ALA A 166 10.93 -28.93 -1.47
CA ALA A 166 10.26 -27.63 -1.49
C ALA A 166 10.10 -27.12 -2.91
N PHE A 167 11.15 -27.23 -3.72
CA PHE A 167 11.13 -26.88 -5.14
C PHE A 167 10.02 -27.62 -5.89
N ASN A 168 10.01 -28.96 -5.87
CA ASN A 168 9.06 -29.78 -6.59
C ASN A 168 7.60 -29.44 -6.22
N ARG A 169 7.32 -29.27 -4.93
CA ARG A 169 5.98 -28.88 -4.45
C ARG A 169 5.56 -27.51 -4.98
N VAL A 170 6.45 -26.53 -4.90
CA VAL A 170 6.17 -25.15 -5.34
C VAL A 170 6.08 -25.10 -6.86
N PHE A 171 7.00 -25.70 -7.57
CA PHE A 171 7.00 -25.74 -9.03
C PHE A 171 5.71 -26.36 -9.58
N LYS A 172 5.29 -27.53 -9.04
CA LYS A 172 4.02 -28.15 -9.43
C LYS A 172 2.81 -27.26 -9.12
N LYS A 173 2.82 -26.54 -7.98
CA LYS A 173 1.74 -25.60 -7.61
C LYS A 173 1.59 -24.49 -8.66
N PHE A 174 2.70 -23.91 -9.14
CA PHE A 174 2.65 -22.79 -10.07
C PHE A 174 2.49 -23.18 -11.54
N THR A 175 3.05 -24.33 -11.96
CA THR A 175 3.04 -24.75 -13.37
C THR A 175 2.02 -25.83 -13.69
N GLY A 176 1.44 -26.45 -12.67
CA GLY A 176 0.49 -27.57 -12.82
C GLY A 176 1.15 -28.93 -13.04
N MET A 177 2.50 -29.01 -13.23
CA MET A 177 3.21 -30.25 -13.52
C MET A 177 4.59 -30.31 -12.84
N SER A 178 5.19 -31.50 -12.81
CA SER A 178 6.55 -31.65 -12.26
C SER A 178 7.59 -30.96 -13.16
N ALA A 179 8.71 -30.59 -12.57
CA ALA A 179 9.81 -29.90 -13.26
C ALA A 179 10.37 -30.74 -14.43
N GLY A 180 10.57 -32.08 -14.25
CA GLY A 180 10.99 -32.97 -15.32
C GLY A 180 10.01 -32.98 -16.49
N LYS A 181 8.71 -33.19 -16.20
CA LYS A 181 7.67 -33.18 -17.24
C LYS A 181 7.57 -31.84 -17.96
N TYR A 182 7.72 -30.73 -17.22
CA TYR A 182 7.71 -29.38 -17.80
C TYR A 182 8.86 -29.22 -18.81
N ARG A 183 10.07 -29.63 -18.45
CA ARG A 183 11.23 -29.59 -19.34
C ARG A 183 11.02 -30.40 -20.63
N GLU A 184 10.42 -31.59 -20.53
CA GLU A 184 10.17 -32.46 -21.67
C GLU A 184 9.09 -31.92 -22.62
N THR A 185 8.06 -31.29 -22.07
CA THR A 185 6.85 -30.94 -22.84
C THR A 185 6.77 -29.48 -23.26
N LYS A 186 7.52 -28.57 -22.61
CA LYS A 186 7.40 -27.11 -22.79
C LYS A 186 8.69 -26.43 -23.25
N LEU A 187 9.84 -27.11 -23.17
CA LEU A 187 11.16 -26.62 -23.55
C LEU A 187 11.87 -27.58 -24.52
#